data_fad1656948fe9a0882348520d6027537
#
_entry.id   fad1656948fe9a0882348520d6027537
#
_cell.length_a   1.000
_cell.length_b   1.000
_cell.length_c   1.000
_cell.angle_alpha   90.00
_cell.angle_beta   90.00
_cell.angle_gamma   90.00
#
_symmetry.space_group_name_H-M   'P 1'
#
loop_
_entity.id
_entity.type
_entity.pdbx_description
1 polymer ?
#
loop_
_entity_poly.entity_id
_entity_poly.type
_entity_poly.pdbx_seq_one_letter_code
_entity_poly.pdbx_strand_id
1 'polypeptide(L)'
;MIKIIITFLSYIFLLFNTGLLANENDGKLKVGLLAPFSGEYKNLGESLLLSTQLALDEINSENIIIIPRDSGSNDKEKFNLAIKELIDAGSKIIIGPATSSHFNEIKKYKNTIFISLSNKEPKISNNLINIGISLESQLEAIEN
;
A
#
# COMPACT_ATOMS: atom_id res chain seq x y z
N MET A 1 35.77 44.48 3.67
CA MET A 1 35.64 43.49 4.74
C MET A 1 34.21 43.07 4.96
N ILE A 2 33.26 43.98 5.16
CA ILE A 2 31.83 43.64 5.43
C ILE A 2 31.19 42.79 4.33
N LYS A 3 31.43 43.05 3.04
CA LYS A 3 30.87 42.27 1.92
C LYS A 3 31.34 40.81 1.92
N ILE A 4 32.59 40.54 2.31
CA ILE A 4 33.14 39.18 2.39
C ILE A 4 32.51 38.38 3.51
N ILE A 5 32.24 39.04 4.62
CA ILE A 5 31.57 38.41 5.78
C ILE A 5 30.12 38.04 5.44
N ILE A 6 29.40 38.89 4.71
CA ILE A 6 28.01 38.62 4.29
C ILE A 6 27.95 37.45 3.31
N THR A 7 28.88 37.37 2.34
CA THR A 7 28.92 36.22 1.40
C THR A 7 29.29 34.93 2.11
N PHE A 8 30.19 34.98 3.09
CA PHE A 8 30.55 33.77 3.85
C PHE A 8 29.40 33.28 4.75
N LEU A 9 28.66 34.20 5.37
CA LEU A 9 27.48 33.89 6.17
C LEU A 9 26.34 33.31 5.32
N SER A 10 26.16 33.82 4.09
CA SER A 10 25.18 33.27 3.13
C SER A 10 25.54 31.85 2.68
N TYR A 11 26.82 31.55 2.51
CA TYR A 11 27.28 30.22 2.13
C TYR A 11 27.11 29.20 3.25
N ILE A 12 27.32 29.60 4.49
CA ILE A 12 27.07 28.77 5.68
C ILE A 12 25.56 28.48 5.82
N PHE A 13 24.70 29.44 5.57
CA PHE A 13 23.23 29.24 5.63
C PHE A 13 22.73 28.26 4.55
N LEU A 14 23.37 28.22 3.38
CA LEU A 14 23.06 27.25 2.33
C LEU A 14 23.47 25.81 2.70
N LEU A 15 24.54 25.63 3.48
CA LEU A 15 24.99 24.31 3.91
C LEU A 15 24.11 23.69 5.00
N PHE A 16 23.38 24.51 5.76
CA PHE A 16 22.44 24.04 6.79
C PHE A 16 21.05 23.62 6.25
N ASN A 17 20.76 23.88 4.96
CA ASN A 17 19.50 23.47 4.33
C ASN A 17 19.55 22.11 3.62
N THR A 18 20.59 21.30 3.81
CA THR A 18 20.50 19.88 3.50
C THR A 18 19.61 19.26 4.57
N GLY A 19 18.30 19.37 4.36
CA GLY A 19 17.33 18.62 5.15
C GLY A 19 17.78 17.17 5.12
N LEU A 20 18.22 16.66 6.25
CA LEU A 20 18.28 15.23 6.52
C LEU A 20 16.86 14.71 6.26
N LEU A 21 16.64 14.13 5.07
CA LEU A 21 15.60 13.16 4.89
C LEU A 21 16.01 11.98 5.77
N ALA A 22 15.77 12.12 7.07
CA ALA A 22 15.81 11.00 7.98
C ALA A 22 14.76 10.03 7.44
N ASN A 23 15.23 9.01 6.75
CA ASN A 23 14.44 7.83 6.51
C ASN A 23 14.33 7.18 7.91
N GLU A 24 13.37 7.65 8.70
CA GLU A 24 13.01 7.03 9.97
C GLU A 24 12.51 5.62 9.65
N ASN A 25 13.46 4.71 9.60
CA ASN A 25 13.15 3.31 9.72
C ASN A 25 12.84 3.09 11.21
N ASP A 26 11.62 3.45 11.60
CA ASP A 26 11.13 3.38 12.98
C ASP A 26 10.98 1.94 13.50
N GLY A 27 11.51 0.96 12.76
CA GLY A 27 11.41 -0.46 13.08
C GLY A 27 10.01 -1.05 12.93
N LYS A 28 9.03 -0.24 12.51
CA LYS A 28 7.65 -0.67 12.34
C LYS A 28 7.41 -1.34 10.99
N LEU A 29 6.60 -2.37 10.99
CA LEU A 29 6.13 -3.03 9.77
C LEU A 29 5.08 -2.15 9.09
N LYS A 30 5.42 -1.60 7.94
CA LYS A 30 4.50 -0.82 7.12
C LYS A 30 3.77 -1.74 6.15
N VAL A 31 2.46 -1.88 6.33
CA VAL A 31 1.58 -2.67 5.48
C VAL A 31 0.67 -1.73 4.70
N GLY A 32 0.72 -1.83 3.37
CA GLY A 32 -0.17 -1.06 2.50
C GLY A 32 -1.58 -1.65 2.50
N LEU A 33 -2.60 -0.79 2.50
CA LEU A 33 -3.97 -1.18 2.20
C LEU A 33 -4.39 -0.53 0.88
N LEU A 34 -4.43 -1.33 -0.19
CA LEU A 34 -4.81 -0.90 -1.54
C LEU A 34 -6.27 -1.26 -1.80
N ALA A 35 -7.18 -0.33 -1.54
CA ALA A 35 -8.61 -0.56 -1.60
C ALA A 35 -9.32 0.58 -2.36
N PRO A 36 -10.50 0.33 -2.97
CA PRO A 36 -11.25 1.33 -3.71
C PRO A 36 -11.98 2.28 -2.75
N PHE A 37 -11.34 3.40 -2.40
CA PHE A 37 -11.97 4.44 -1.56
C PHE A 37 -12.77 5.46 -2.37
N SER A 38 -12.83 5.30 -3.69
CA SER A 38 -13.64 6.13 -4.59
C SER A 38 -14.32 5.28 -5.66
N GLY A 39 -15.36 5.85 -6.31
CA GLY A 39 -16.12 5.19 -7.39
C GLY A 39 -17.10 4.14 -6.87
N GLU A 40 -17.46 3.19 -7.76
CA GLU A 40 -18.51 2.21 -7.55
C GLU A 40 -18.31 1.31 -6.31
N TYR A 41 -17.05 0.95 -6.00
CA TYR A 41 -16.71 0.04 -4.91
C TYR A 41 -16.28 0.75 -3.63
N LYS A 42 -16.61 2.04 -3.45
CA LYS A 42 -16.20 2.83 -2.28
C LYS A 42 -16.59 2.17 -0.96
N ASN A 43 -17.80 1.67 -0.85
CA ASN A 43 -18.29 1.04 0.38
C ASN A 43 -17.47 -0.24 0.73
N LEU A 44 -17.01 -0.98 -0.27
CA LEU A 44 -16.11 -2.11 -0.07
C LEU A 44 -14.78 -1.64 0.51
N GLY A 45 -14.20 -0.57 -0.04
CA GLY A 45 -12.95 0.02 0.45
C GLY A 45 -13.06 0.48 1.91
N GLU A 46 -14.13 1.17 2.25
CA GLU A 46 -14.39 1.62 3.63
C GLU A 46 -14.56 0.44 4.61
N SER A 47 -15.26 -0.62 4.18
CA SER A 47 -15.42 -1.84 4.98
C SER A 47 -14.08 -2.56 5.21
N LEU A 48 -13.22 -2.61 4.18
CA LEU A 48 -11.88 -3.19 4.29
C LEU A 48 -10.99 -2.39 5.25
N LEU A 49 -11.06 -1.07 5.20
CA LEU A 49 -10.31 -0.21 6.12
C LEU A 49 -10.76 -0.46 7.56
N LEU A 50 -12.06 -0.46 7.82
CA LEU A 50 -12.60 -0.72 9.15
C LEU A 50 -12.21 -2.12 9.66
N SER A 51 -12.33 -3.15 8.82
CA SER A 51 -11.94 -4.51 9.19
C SER A 51 -10.45 -4.62 9.51
N THR A 52 -9.61 -3.91 8.74
CA THR A 52 -8.17 -3.88 8.97
C THR A 52 -7.83 -3.16 10.29
N GLN A 53 -8.53 -2.07 10.61
CA GLN A 53 -8.37 -1.37 11.89
C GLN A 53 -8.78 -2.24 13.08
N LEU A 54 -9.93 -2.92 12.99
CA LEU A 54 -10.38 -3.84 14.03
C LEU A 54 -9.39 -4.99 14.26
N ALA A 55 -8.85 -5.57 13.18
CA ALA A 55 -7.84 -6.61 13.28
C ALA A 55 -6.53 -6.08 13.92
N LEU A 56 -6.14 -4.85 13.61
CA LEU A 56 -4.96 -4.22 14.21
C LEU A 56 -5.16 -3.97 15.71
N ASP A 57 -6.34 -3.52 16.10
CA ASP A 57 -6.71 -3.31 17.50
C ASP A 57 -6.70 -4.65 18.28
N GLU A 58 -7.20 -5.74 17.68
CA GLU A 58 -7.18 -7.07 18.28
C GLU A 58 -5.76 -7.61 18.48
N ILE A 59 -4.88 -7.40 17.48
CA ILE A 59 -3.45 -7.76 17.55
C ILE A 59 -2.74 -6.96 18.62
N ASN A 60 -3.22 -5.74 18.90
CA ASN A 60 -2.66 -4.80 19.88
C ASN A 60 -1.14 -4.60 19.74
N SER A 61 -0.67 -4.43 18.49
CA SER A 61 0.74 -4.26 18.17
C SER A 61 1.05 -2.83 17.74
N GLU A 62 1.91 -2.18 18.49
CA GLU A 62 2.43 -0.84 18.15
C GLU A 62 3.46 -0.89 17.00
N ASN A 63 3.88 -2.10 16.59
CA ASN A 63 4.92 -2.31 15.59
C ASN A 63 4.38 -2.45 14.16
N ILE A 64 3.06 -2.33 13.94
CA ILE A 64 2.42 -2.41 12.64
C ILE A 64 1.74 -1.09 12.31
N ILE A 65 1.98 -0.58 11.11
CA ILE A 65 1.31 0.60 10.57
C ILE A 65 0.58 0.23 9.29
N ILE A 66 -0.72 0.51 9.22
CA ILE A 66 -1.50 0.38 7.99
C ILE A 66 -1.49 1.70 7.24
N ILE A 67 -1.11 1.67 5.97
CA ILE A 67 -1.06 2.83 5.08
C ILE A 67 -2.13 2.64 4.01
N PRO A 68 -3.30 3.31 4.10
CA PRO A 68 -4.35 3.20 3.09
C PRO A 68 -4.02 4.05 1.85
N ARG A 69 -4.35 3.49 0.66
CA ARG A 69 -4.31 4.20 -0.63
C ARG A 69 -5.50 3.79 -1.49
N ASP A 70 -6.06 4.78 -2.17
CA ASP A 70 -7.20 4.58 -3.05
C ASP A 70 -6.77 3.95 -4.36
N SER A 71 -7.19 2.69 -4.59
CA SER A 71 -6.93 1.98 -5.84
C SER A 71 -7.78 2.48 -7.02
N GLY A 72 -8.78 3.34 -6.76
CA GLY A 72 -9.85 3.60 -7.72
C GLY A 72 -10.68 2.34 -8.00
N SER A 73 -11.78 2.49 -8.72
CA SER A 73 -12.60 1.32 -9.09
C SER A 73 -12.08 0.61 -10.34
N ASN A 74 -11.85 1.36 -11.45
CA ASN A 74 -11.38 0.84 -12.74
C ASN A 74 -10.29 1.72 -13.37
N ASP A 75 -9.67 2.60 -12.61
CA ASP A 75 -8.63 3.52 -13.08
C ASP A 75 -7.25 2.90 -12.89
N LYS A 76 -6.65 2.46 -13.99
CA LYS A 76 -5.34 1.82 -14.01
C LYS A 76 -4.20 2.76 -13.60
N GLU A 77 -4.29 4.04 -13.95
CA GLU A 77 -3.24 5.02 -13.62
C GLU A 77 -3.26 5.30 -12.12
N LYS A 78 -4.44 5.53 -11.57
CA LYS A 78 -4.65 5.71 -10.13
C LYS A 78 -4.20 4.48 -9.34
N PHE A 79 -4.53 3.28 -9.82
CA PHE A 79 -4.08 2.03 -9.23
C PHE A 79 -2.56 1.92 -9.16
N ASN A 80 -1.87 2.21 -10.27
CA ASN A 80 -0.41 2.15 -10.32
C ASN A 80 0.26 3.23 -9.47
N LEU A 81 -0.32 4.44 -9.42
CA LEU A 81 0.15 5.53 -8.57
C LEU A 81 0.05 5.14 -7.09
N ALA A 82 -1.10 4.60 -6.67
CA ALA A 82 -1.32 4.15 -5.31
C ALA A 82 -0.30 3.08 -4.87
N ILE A 83 -0.01 2.09 -5.73
CA ILE A 83 1.04 1.09 -5.44
C ILE A 83 2.42 1.76 -5.28
N LYS A 84 2.76 2.68 -6.18
CA LYS A 84 4.04 3.38 -6.10
C LYS A 84 4.17 4.15 -4.80
N GLU A 85 3.15 4.89 -4.40
CA GLU A 85 3.13 5.62 -3.13
C GLU A 85 3.29 4.70 -1.92
N LEU A 86 2.67 3.51 -1.93
CA LEU A 86 2.83 2.52 -0.87
C LEU A 86 4.26 1.98 -0.79
N ILE A 87 4.87 1.69 -1.93
CA ILE A 87 6.25 1.21 -2.01
C ILE A 87 7.22 2.31 -1.55
N ASP A 88 7.03 3.54 -2.00
CA ASP A 88 7.85 4.70 -1.62
C ASP A 88 7.73 5.00 -0.11
N ALA A 89 6.57 4.71 0.49
CA ALA A 89 6.36 4.77 1.94
C ALA A 89 7.04 3.62 2.71
N GLY A 90 7.60 2.62 2.01
CA GLY A 90 8.32 1.49 2.58
C GLY A 90 7.49 0.22 2.77
N SER A 91 6.27 0.15 2.23
CA SER A 91 5.45 -1.06 2.31
C SER A 91 5.98 -2.15 1.39
N LYS A 92 6.33 -3.30 1.96
CA LYS A 92 6.71 -4.52 1.20
C LYS A 92 5.57 -5.53 1.11
N ILE A 93 4.56 -5.37 1.94
CA ILE A 93 3.33 -6.17 1.96
C ILE A 93 2.17 -5.20 1.70
N ILE A 94 1.31 -5.54 0.75
CA ILE A 94 0.14 -4.75 0.39
C ILE A 94 -1.09 -5.67 0.44
N ILE A 95 -2.05 -5.36 1.30
CA ILE A 95 -3.37 -5.97 1.32
C ILE A 95 -4.18 -5.34 0.18
N GLY A 96 -4.64 -6.14 -0.73
CA GLY A 96 -5.27 -5.74 -1.98
C GLY A 96 -4.53 -6.28 -3.21
N PRO A 97 -5.12 -6.11 -4.39
CA PRO A 97 -6.40 -5.47 -4.66
C PRO A 97 -7.60 -6.30 -4.19
N ALA A 98 -8.71 -5.60 -3.94
CA ALA A 98 -9.98 -6.24 -3.58
C ALA A 98 -10.66 -6.89 -4.80
N THR A 99 -10.32 -6.47 -6.02
CA THR A 99 -10.89 -6.96 -7.28
C THR A 99 -9.81 -7.48 -8.21
N SER A 100 -10.19 -8.37 -9.15
CA SER A 100 -9.25 -8.97 -10.11
C SER A 100 -8.88 -8.06 -11.30
N SER A 101 -9.50 -6.89 -11.41
CA SER A 101 -9.39 -6.00 -12.58
C SER A 101 -7.94 -5.64 -12.95
N HIS A 102 -7.07 -5.55 -11.96
CA HIS A 102 -5.68 -5.08 -12.13
C HIS A 102 -4.61 -6.12 -11.79
N PHE A 103 -4.94 -7.42 -11.75
CA PHE A 103 -3.97 -8.48 -11.43
C PHE A 103 -2.74 -8.48 -12.35
N ASN A 104 -2.88 -8.10 -13.61
CA ASN A 104 -1.73 -8.03 -14.53
C ASN A 104 -0.77 -6.89 -14.17
N GLU A 105 -1.24 -5.84 -13.54
CA GLU A 105 -0.40 -4.70 -13.14
C GLU A 105 0.52 -5.04 -11.97
N ILE A 106 0.10 -5.95 -11.09
CA ILE A 106 0.85 -6.37 -9.90
C ILE A 106 2.14 -7.09 -10.27
N LYS A 107 2.15 -7.84 -11.36
CA LYS A 107 3.27 -8.70 -11.79
C LYS A 107 4.60 -7.96 -11.99
N LYS A 108 4.56 -6.65 -12.23
CA LYS A 108 5.77 -5.82 -12.41
C LYS A 108 6.46 -5.45 -11.09
N TYR A 109 5.77 -5.57 -9.95
CA TYR A 109 6.28 -5.19 -8.62
C TYR A 109 6.86 -6.40 -7.87
N LYS A 110 7.91 -7.02 -8.42
CA LYS A 110 8.46 -8.31 -7.97
C LYS A 110 8.94 -8.35 -6.52
N ASN A 111 9.28 -7.20 -5.94
CA ASN A 111 9.81 -7.09 -4.57
C ASN A 111 8.72 -6.76 -3.54
N THR A 112 7.45 -6.77 -3.95
CA THR A 112 6.30 -6.46 -3.11
C THR A 112 5.34 -7.64 -3.12
N ILE A 113 4.90 -8.08 -1.96
CA ILE A 113 3.91 -9.16 -1.81
C ILE A 113 2.53 -8.53 -1.75
N PHE A 114 1.62 -9.03 -2.58
CA PHE A 114 0.22 -8.62 -2.57
C PHE A 114 -0.64 -9.73 -1.98
N ILE A 115 -1.57 -9.35 -1.11
CA ILE A 115 -2.57 -10.25 -0.52
C ILE A 115 -3.93 -9.83 -1.08
N SER A 116 -4.39 -10.51 -2.13
CA SER A 116 -5.66 -10.19 -2.77
C SER A 116 -6.85 -10.78 -2.01
N LEU A 117 -7.92 -10.01 -1.98
CA LEU A 117 -9.23 -10.41 -1.42
C LEU A 117 -10.23 -10.77 -2.52
N SER A 118 -9.77 -10.85 -3.77
CA SER A 118 -10.64 -11.16 -4.91
C SER A 118 -11.17 -12.59 -4.86
N ASN A 119 -12.42 -12.76 -5.25
CA ASN A 119 -13.06 -14.08 -5.44
C ASN A 119 -12.65 -14.77 -6.77
N LYS A 120 -11.83 -14.13 -7.58
CA LYS A 120 -11.31 -14.73 -8.83
C LYS A 120 -9.87 -15.18 -8.60
N GLU A 121 -9.59 -16.38 -9.06
CA GLU A 121 -8.22 -16.90 -9.04
C GLU A 121 -7.33 -16.13 -10.01
N PRO A 122 -6.20 -15.60 -9.52
CA PRO A 122 -5.21 -15.01 -10.39
C PRO A 122 -4.48 -16.11 -11.17
N LYS A 123 -4.12 -15.85 -12.43
CA LYS A 123 -3.07 -16.65 -13.07
C LYS A 123 -1.82 -16.57 -12.19
N ILE A 124 -1.17 -17.71 -11.94
CA ILE A 124 -0.02 -17.88 -11.04
C ILE A 124 0.93 -16.66 -11.13
N SER A 125 1.17 -16.03 -9.99
CA SER A 125 2.13 -14.94 -9.82
C SER A 125 2.90 -15.19 -8.54
N ASN A 126 4.23 -15.06 -8.58
CA ASN A 126 5.09 -15.35 -7.43
C ASN A 126 4.98 -14.29 -6.31
N ASN A 127 4.31 -13.18 -6.57
CA ASN A 127 4.17 -12.07 -5.63
C ASN A 127 2.70 -11.78 -5.26
N LEU A 128 1.79 -12.73 -5.52
CA LEU A 128 0.37 -12.58 -5.22
C LEU A 128 -0.15 -13.80 -4.46
N ILE A 129 -0.64 -13.56 -3.25
CA ILE A 129 -1.37 -14.52 -2.43
C ILE A 129 -2.85 -14.15 -2.54
N ASN A 130 -3.70 -15.07 -2.96
CA ASN A 130 -5.14 -14.84 -3.01
C ASN A 130 -5.80 -15.53 -1.82
N ILE A 131 -6.52 -14.76 -0.99
CA ILE A 131 -7.27 -15.26 0.17
C ILE A 131 -8.78 -15.06 0.02
N GLY A 132 -9.22 -14.55 -1.14
CA GLY A 132 -10.65 -14.43 -1.45
C GLY A 132 -11.29 -15.81 -1.62
N ILE A 133 -12.56 -15.91 -1.24
CA ILE A 133 -13.34 -17.15 -1.39
C ILE A 133 -13.74 -17.29 -2.86
N SER A 134 -13.20 -18.29 -3.55
CA SER A 134 -13.53 -18.57 -4.95
C SER A 134 -14.94 -19.17 -5.10
N LEU A 135 -15.52 -19.08 -6.30
CA LEU A 135 -16.77 -19.74 -6.61
C LEU A 135 -16.66 -21.25 -6.42
N GLU A 136 -15.53 -21.83 -6.76
CA GLU A 136 -15.25 -23.26 -6.63
C GLU A 136 -15.29 -23.69 -5.15
N SER A 137 -14.61 -22.96 -4.25
CA SER A 137 -14.68 -23.20 -2.80
C SER A 137 -16.09 -23.07 -2.23
N GLN A 138 -16.89 -22.15 -2.80
CA GLN A 138 -18.30 -21.98 -2.37
C GLN A 138 -19.16 -23.17 -2.82
N LEU A 139 -18.95 -23.70 -4.03
CA LEU A 139 -19.66 -24.86 -4.54
C LEU A 139 -19.30 -26.12 -3.75
N GLU A 140 -18.02 -26.37 -3.49
CA GLU A 140 -17.56 -27.49 -2.67
C GLU A 140 -18.17 -27.47 -1.24
N ALA A 141 -18.35 -26.27 -0.66
CA ALA A 141 -18.98 -26.14 0.66
C ALA A 141 -20.50 -26.44 0.67
N ILE A 142 -21.15 -26.41 -0.51
CA ILE A 142 -22.59 -26.73 -0.64
C ILE A 142 -22.78 -28.23 -0.92
N GLU A 143 -21.82 -28.89 -1.56
CA GLU A 143 -21.89 -30.29 -1.92
C GLU A 143 -21.57 -31.24 -0.75
N ASN A 144 -20.96 -30.73 0.34
CA ASN A 144 -20.65 -31.46 1.58
C ASN A 144 -21.69 -31.20 2.67
#